data_fc6c39f2c34c4eec24c094e57b88b6fd
#
_entry.id   fc6c39f2c34c4eec24c094e57b88b6fd
#
_cell.length_a   1.000
_cell.length_b   1.000
_cell.length_c   1.000
_cell.angle_alpha   90.00
_cell.angle_beta   90.00
_cell.angle_gamma   90.00
#
_symmetry.space_group_name_H-M   'P 1'
#
loop_
_entity.id
_entity.type
_entity.pdbx_description
1 polymer ?
#
loop_
_entity_poly.entity_id
_entity_poly.type
_entity_poly.pdbx_seq_one_letter_code
_entity_poly.pdbx_strand_id
1 'polypeptide(L)'
;IYVGGVTQKNAKEEFDRIEDAVGAIKSSEQGFVKGAGTHLYEYAQLKQDVLPTWFYNLLKEPAYTILRNANIQLEPVFRPYNTRTKQLDDTLVDPANVIISALTNSFALCHLLMNTKIILYDDKTQSL
;
A
#
# COMPACT_ATOMS: atom_id res chain seq x y z
N ILE A 1 18.15 2.23 -18.70
CA ILE A 1 16.84 2.15 -19.39
C ILE A 1 16.49 3.56 -19.85
N TYR A 2 16.21 3.73 -21.14
CA TYR A 2 15.75 5.01 -21.70
C TYR A 2 14.23 4.99 -21.72
N VAL A 3 13.61 6.05 -21.19
CA VAL A 3 12.16 6.19 -21.11
C VAL A 3 11.72 7.35 -21.97
N GLY A 4 10.74 7.14 -22.84
CA GLY A 4 10.14 8.16 -23.68
C GLY A 4 8.73 8.48 -23.24
N GLY A 5 8.26 9.69 -23.56
CA GLY A 5 6.87 10.10 -23.32
C GLY A 5 6.50 11.27 -24.22
N VAL A 6 5.22 11.43 -24.49
CA VAL A 6 4.71 12.54 -25.34
C VAL A 6 4.96 13.90 -24.67
N THR A 7 5.00 13.93 -23.33
CA THR A 7 5.34 15.10 -22.54
C THR A 7 6.39 14.75 -21.49
N GLN A 8 7.08 15.76 -20.96
CA GLN A 8 8.06 15.59 -19.91
C GLN A 8 7.45 14.95 -18.63
N LYS A 9 6.18 15.26 -18.35
CA LYS A 9 5.43 14.67 -17.24
C LYS A 9 5.20 13.16 -17.46
N ASN A 10 4.77 12.78 -18.66
CA ASN A 10 4.55 11.37 -18.99
C ASN A 10 5.85 10.56 -18.94
N ALA A 11 6.96 11.12 -19.43
CA ALA A 11 8.27 10.48 -19.36
C ALA A 11 8.71 10.26 -17.92
N LYS A 12 8.46 11.23 -17.02
CA LYS A 12 8.76 11.10 -15.60
C LYS A 12 7.90 10.02 -14.94
N GLU A 13 6.59 10.00 -15.20
CA GLU A 13 5.69 8.96 -14.65
C GLU A 13 6.10 7.55 -15.08
N GLU A 14 6.52 7.36 -16.32
CA GLU A 14 7.01 6.05 -16.80
C GLU A 14 8.36 5.69 -16.16
N PHE A 15 9.23 6.66 -15.94
CA PHE A 15 10.50 6.45 -15.25
C PHE A 15 10.23 5.98 -13.80
N ASP A 16 9.39 6.70 -13.07
CA ASP A 16 9.04 6.40 -11.68
C ASP A 16 8.44 4.98 -11.57
N ARG A 17 7.58 4.58 -12.52
CA ARG A 17 7.02 3.21 -12.58
C ARG A 17 8.08 2.13 -12.79
N ILE A 18 9.06 2.39 -13.65
CA ILE A 18 10.15 1.44 -13.88
C ILE A 18 11.04 1.34 -12.64
N GLU A 19 11.33 2.46 -12.00
CA GLU A 19 12.09 2.50 -10.74
C GLU A 19 11.38 1.70 -9.65
N ASP A 20 10.07 1.88 -9.47
CA ASP A 20 9.25 1.12 -8.54
C ASP A 20 9.25 -0.38 -8.86
N ALA A 21 9.14 -0.76 -10.13
CA ALA A 21 9.18 -2.15 -10.55
C ALA A 21 10.55 -2.80 -10.26
N VAL A 22 11.65 -2.09 -10.50
CA VAL A 22 12.99 -2.56 -10.15
C VAL A 22 13.16 -2.68 -8.64
N GLY A 23 12.64 -1.72 -7.87
CA GLY A 23 12.59 -1.77 -6.41
C GLY A 23 11.81 -2.98 -5.90
N ALA A 24 10.65 -3.25 -6.48
CA ALA A 24 9.83 -4.42 -6.16
C ALA A 24 10.56 -5.74 -6.42
N ILE A 25 11.24 -5.86 -7.56
CA ILE A 25 12.04 -7.05 -7.89
C ILE A 25 13.19 -7.23 -6.86
N LYS A 26 13.89 -6.16 -6.51
CA LYS A 26 14.97 -6.22 -5.49
C LYS A 26 14.43 -6.62 -4.12
N SER A 27 13.21 -6.21 -3.78
CA SER A 27 12.57 -6.52 -2.51
C SER A 27 11.94 -7.92 -2.47
N SER A 28 11.98 -8.68 -3.55
CA SER A 28 11.32 -9.98 -3.67
C SER A 28 12.14 -11.17 -3.13
N GLU A 29 13.27 -10.94 -2.49
CA GLU A 29 14.12 -12.00 -1.93
C GLU A 29 13.37 -12.96 -0.98
N GLN A 30 12.37 -12.46 -0.25
CA GLN A 30 11.50 -13.26 0.61
C GLN A 30 10.23 -13.76 -0.10
N GLY A 31 10.17 -13.62 -1.42
CA GLY A 31 9.04 -14.01 -2.24
C GLY A 31 7.96 -12.94 -2.34
N PHE A 32 6.82 -13.38 -2.89
CA PHE A 32 5.66 -12.54 -3.14
C PHE A 32 4.45 -13.02 -2.33
N VAL A 33 3.58 -12.09 -1.99
CA VAL A 33 2.27 -12.35 -1.40
C VAL A 33 1.18 -11.80 -2.31
N LYS A 34 -0.08 -12.14 -2.06
CA LYS A 34 -1.21 -11.55 -2.80
C LYS A 34 -1.23 -10.04 -2.61
N GLY A 35 -1.31 -9.33 -3.73
CA GLY A 35 -1.19 -7.87 -3.80
C GLY A 35 -2.48 -7.12 -3.50
N ALA A 36 -2.41 -5.80 -3.65
CA ALA A 36 -3.53 -4.88 -3.43
C ALA A 36 -4.18 -5.00 -2.03
N GLY A 37 -3.39 -5.29 -1.00
CA GLY A 37 -3.88 -5.47 0.36
C GLY A 37 -4.58 -6.81 0.64
N THR A 38 -4.69 -7.70 -0.37
CA THR A 38 -5.39 -8.99 -0.27
C THR A 38 -4.80 -9.88 0.81
N HIS A 39 -3.48 -9.97 0.88
CA HIS A 39 -2.81 -10.82 1.87
C HIS A 39 -3.18 -10.44 3.32
N LEU A 40 -3.17 -9.15 3.63
CA LEU A 40 -3.56 -8.65 4.96
C LEU A 40 -5.03 -8.88 5.24
N TYR A 41 -5.89 -8.68 4.24
CA TYR A 41 -7.32 -8.93 4.35
C TYR A 41 -7.61 -10.40 4.65
N GLU A 42 -7.04 -11.34 3.89
CA GLU A 42 -7.22 -12.78 4.10
C GLU A 42 -6.68 -13.23 5.46
N TYR A 43 -5.53 -12.70 5.87
CA TYR A 43 -4.97 -12.97 7.20
C TYR A 43 -5.91 -12.49 8.31
N ALA A 44 -6.48 -11.30 8.18
CA ALA A 44 -7.47 -10.80 9.13
C ALA A 44 -8.68 -11.72 9.22
N GLN A 45 -9.24 -12.15 8.07
CA GLN A 45 -10.36 -13.08 8.04
C GLN A 45 -10.04 -14.43 8.70
N LEU A 46 -8.86 -14.98 8.41
CA LEU A 46 -8.42 -16.25 9.00
C LEU A 46 -8.26 -16.18 10.52
N LYS A 47 -7.92 -15.01 11.05
CA LYS A 47 -7.63 -14.78 12.48
C LYS A 47 -8.69 -13.93 13.19
N GLN A 48 -9.87 -13.77 12.62
CA GLN A 48 -10.92 -12.89 13.16
C GLN A 48 -11.31 -13.21 14.61
N ASP A 49 -11.29 -14.48 15.01
CA ASP A 49 -11.67 -14.92 16.36
C ASP A 49 -10.57 -14.67 17.40
N VAL A 50 -9.35 -14.39 16.97
CA VAL A 50 -8.18 -14.21 17.85
C VAL A 50 -7.74 -12.75 17.92
N LEU A 51 -7.93 -12.01 16.83
CA LEU A 51 -7.48 -10.62 16.73
C LEU A 51 -8.43 -9.67 17.47
N PRO A 52 -7.91 -8.68 18.20
CA PRO A 52 -8.72 -7.58 18.68
C PRO A 52 -9.43 -6.88 17.51
N THR A 53 -10.67 -6.46 17.70
CA THR A 53 -11.52 -5.85 16.64
C THR A 53 -10.83 -4.69 15.93
N TRP A 54 -10.13 -3.82 16.66
CA TRP A 54 -9.42 -2.69 16.07
C TRP A 54 -8.29 -3.14 15.13
N PHE A 55 -7.56 -4.20 15.49
CA PHE A 55 -6.46 -4.73 14.69
C PHE A 55 -6.96 -5.47 13.44
N TYR A 56 -8.03 -6.26 13.61
CA TYR A 56 -8.77 -6.87 12.51
C TYR A 56 -9.18 -5.83 11.45
N ASN A 57 -9.76 -4.72 11.88
CA ASN A 57 -10.18 -3.65 10.97
C ASN A 57 -8.98 -2.95 10.31
N LEU A 58 -7.92 -2.69 11.08
CA LEU A 58 -6.69 -2.06 10.58
C LEU A 58 -6.05 -2.87 9.45
N LEU A 59 -5.97 -4.18 9.58
CA LEU A 59 -5.39 -5.04 8.54
C LEU A 59 -6.19 -5.04 7.23
N LYS A 60 -7.48 -4.78 7.29
CA LYS A 60 -8.36 -4.72 6.10
C LYS A 60 -8.34 -3.36 5.41
N GLU A 61 -7.92 -2.33 6.11
CA GLU A 61 -8.01 -0.95 5.63
C GLU A 61 -7.25 -0.67 4.33
N PRO A 62 -6.04 -1.21 4.07
CA PRO A 62 -5.36 -1.00 2.79
C PRO A 62 -6.18 -1.49 1.59
N ALA A 63 -6.76 -2.68 1.69
CA ALA A 63 -7.61 -3.26 0.67
C ALA A 63 -8.88 -2.42 0.43
N TYR A 64 -9.54 -2.02 1.49
CA TYR A 64 -10.74 -1.19 1.42
C TYR A 64 -10.46 0.21 0.88
N THR A 65 -9.33 0.80 1.20
CA THR A 65 -8.94 2.11 0.69
C THR A 65 -8.74 2.08 -0.82
N ILE A 66 -8.11 1.03 -1.36
CA ILE A 66 -7.96 0.86 -2.81
C ILE A 66 -9.33 0.80 -3.50
N LEU A 67 -10.27 0.01 -2.99
CA LEU A 67 -11.62 -0.11 -3.56
C LEU A 67 -12.41 1.21 -3.46
N ARG A 68 -12.36 1.87 -2.30
CA ARG A 68 -13.02 3.17 -2.11
C ARG A 68 -12.50 4.22 -3.08
N ASN A 69 -11.19 4.30 -3.27
CA ASN A 69 -10.58 5.24 -4.21
C ASN A 69 -10.94 4.94 -5.67
N ALA A 70 -11.23 3.68 -5.97
CA ALA A 70 -11.72 3.25 -7.27
C ALA A 70 -13.24 3.42 -7.44
N ASN A 71 -13.95 3.88 -6.41
CA ASN A 71 -15.42 3.96 -6.34
C ASN A 71 -16.11 2.61 -6.57
N ILE A 72 -15.49 1.53 -6.09
CA ILE A 72 -16.03 0.18 -6.16
C ILE A 72 -16.70 -0.15 -4.83
N GLN A 73 -17.91 -0.67 -4.89
CA GLN A 73 -18.62 -1.14 -3.70
C GLN A 73 -17.91 -2.38 -3.12
N LEU A 74 -17.87 -2.45 -1.79
CA LEU A 74 -17.38 -3.62 -1.08
C LEU A 74 -18.38 -4.75 -1.27
N GLU A 75 -17.98 -5.77 -2.01
CA GLU A 75 -18.75 -7.00 -2.15
C GLU A 75 -18.55 -7.92 -0.94
N PRO A 76 -19.43 -8.91 -0.72
CA PRO A 76 -19.27 -9.88 0.37
C PRO A 76 -17.94 -10.64 0.32
N VAL A 77 -17.41 -10.83 -0.88
CA VAL A 77 -16.11 -11.45 -1.11
C VAL A 77 -15.15 -10.40 -1.67
N PHE A 78 -14.09 -10.12 -0.92
CA PHE A 78 -13.06 -9.19 -1.38
C PHE A 78 -12.34 -9.75 -2.60
N ARG A 79 -12.19 -8.91 -3.63
CA ARG A 79 -11.34 -9.17 -4.79
C ARG A 79 -10.38 -8.01 -5.01
N PRO A 80 -9.10 -8.29 -5.30
CA PRO A 80 -8.10 -7.24 -5.53
C PRO A 80 -8.42 -6.42 -6.78
N TYR A 81 -8.16 -5.12 -6.72
CA TYR A 81 -8.41 -4.19 -7.81
C TYR A 81 -7.09 -3.67 -8.39
N ASN A 82 -6.92 -3.87 -9.69
CA ASN A 82 -5.80 -3.35 -10.44
C ASN A 82 -6.09 -1.91 -10.88
N THR A 83 -5.45 -0.95 -10.23
CA THR A 83 -5.64 0.48 -10.50
C THR A 83 -5.18 0.90 -11.90
N ARG A 84 -4.28 0.13 -12.52
CA ARG A 84 -3.78 0.39 -13.87
C ARG A 84 -4.76 -0.05 -14.94
N THR A 85 -5.25 -1.29 -14.86
CA THR A 85 -6.21 -1.85 -15.83
C THR A 85 -7.65 -1.45 -15.54
N LYS A 86 -7.90 -0.92 -14.33
CA LYS A 86 -9.21 -0.57 -13.80
C LYS A 86 -10.18 -1.77 -13.76
N GLN A 87 -9.64 -2.94 -13.43
CA GLN A 87 -10.39 -4.20 -13.35
C GLN A 87 -10.02 -4.97 -12.09
N LEU A 88 -10.89 -5.88 -11.66
CA LEU A 88 -10.59 -6.86 -10.63
C LEU A 88 -9.57 -7.86 -11.18
N ASP A 89 -8.51 -8.14 -10.41
CA ASP A 89 -7.38 -8.93 -10.88
C ASP A 89 -6.78 -9.74 -9.73
N ASP A 90 -7.09 -11.01 -9.71
CA ASP A 90 -6.65 -11.95 -8.66
C ASP A 90 -5.17 -12.37 -8.83
N THR A 91 -4.49 -11.93 -9.88
CA THR A 91 -3.08 -12.25 -10.17
C THR A 91 -2.10 -11.21 -9.59
N LEU A 92 -2.60 -10.15 -8.98
CA LEU A 92 -1.76 -9.13 -8.36
C LEU A 92 -0.92 -9.69 -7.22
N VAL A 93 0.36 -9.35 -7.23
CA VAL A 93 1.32 -9.74 -6.20
C VAL A 93 2.12 -8.53 -5.71
N ASP A 94 2.47 -8.55 -4.43
CA ASP A 94 3.36 -7.57 -3.80
C ASP A 94 4.56 -8.30 -3.20
N PRO A 95 5.77 -7.69 -3.15
CA PRO A 95 6.91 -8.27 -2.46
C PRO A 95 6.63 -8.38 -0.96
N ALA A 96 6.87 -9.55 -0.36
CA ALA A 96 6.61 -9.80 1.06
C ALA A 96 7.36 -8.81 1.97
N ASN A 97 8.62 -8.48 1.64
CA ASN A 97 9.43 -7.53 2.38
C ASN A 97 8.83 -6.12 2.45
N VAL A 98 8.15 -5.67 1.38
CA VAL A 98 7.50 -4.36 1.35
C VAL A 98 6.36 -4.31 2.37
N ILE A 99 5.53 -5.35 2.42
CA ILE A 99 4.42 -5.44 3.37
C ILE A 99 4.94 -5.50 4.83
N ILE A 100 5.96 -6.32 5.09
CA ILE A 100 6.58 -6.43 6.42
C ILE A 100 7.17 -5.08 6.86
N SER A 101 7.91 -4.42 5.97
CA SER A 101 8.53 -3.12 6.26
C SER A 101 7.48 -2.03 6.48
N ALA A 102 6.41 -2.01 5.67
CA ALA A 102 5.31 -1.06 5.82
C ALA A 102 4.62 -1.21 7.18
N LEU A 103 4.30 -2.44 7.59
CA LEU A 103 3.71 -2.70 8.90
C LEU A 103 4.65 -2.30 10.04
N THR A 104 5.90 -2.76 9.99
CA THR A 104 6.90 -2.49 11.03
C THR A 104 7.12 -0.98 11.21
N ASN A 105 7.32 -0.26 10.11
CA ASN A 105 7.55 1.18 10.15
C ASN A 105 6.30 1.95 10.61
N SER A 106 5.11 1.52 10.19
CA SER A 106 3.86 2.12 10.64
C SER A 106 3.65 1.98 12.14
N PHE A 107 3.90 0.80 12.70
CA PHE A 107 3.84 0.57 14.15
C PHE A 107 4.90 1.36 14.91
N ALA A 108 6.13 1.42 14.40
CA ALA A 108 7.20 2.22 15.01
C ALA A 108 6.84 3.72 15.04
N LEU A 109 6.28 4.24 13.95
CA LEU A 109 5.82 5.63 13.87
C LEU A 109 4.64 5.88 14.83
N CYS A 110 3.66 5.01 14.87
CA CYS A 110 2.54 5.11 15.81
C CYS A 110 3.04 5.11 17.27
N HIS A 111 3.96 4.22 17.60
CA HIS A 111 4.56 4.17 18.93
C HIS A 111 5.29 5.48 19.28
N LEU A 112 6.06 6.03 18.35
CA LEU A 112 6.73 7.32 18.51
C LEU A 112 5.72 8.44 18.77
N LEU A 113 4.67 8.53 17.95
CA LEU A 113 3.64 9.58 18.06
C LEU A 113 2.87 9.47 19.38
N MET A 114 2.52 8.27 19.81
CA MET A 114 1.82 8.04 21.09
C MET A 114 2.64 8.45 22.31
N ASN A 115 3.97 8.38 22.22
CA ASN A 115 4.88 8.79 23.28
C ASN A 115 5.36 10.25 23.18
N THR A 116 4.96 10.96 22.12
CA THR A 116 5.37 12.35 21.88
C THR A 116 4.35 13.29 22.53
N LYS A 117 4.83 14.22 23.38
CA LYS A 117 4.01 15.24 24.02
C LYS A 117 3.87 16.52 23.19
N ILE A 118 4.87 16.85 22.39
CA ILE A 118 4.94 18.10 21.60
C ILE A 118 5.55 17.77 20.24
N ILE A 119 4.93 18.29 19.17
CA ILE A 119 5.46 18.26 17.81
C ILE A 119 5.72 19.70 17.40
N LEU A 120 6.96 20.02 17.04
CA LEU A 120 7.35 21.30 16.46
C LEU A 120 7.49 21.12 14.95
N TYR A 121 6.87 22.00 14.17
CA TYR A 121 7.03 22.03 12.72
C TYR A 121 7.37 23.45 12.26
N ASP A 122 8.18 23.55 11.24
CA ASP A 122 8.53 24.81 10.59
C ASP A 122 7.63 25.01 9.36
N ASP A 123 6.72 25.98 9.45
CA ASP A 123 5.83 26.33 8.34
C ASP A 123 6.52 27.30 7.39
N LYS A 124 7.29 26.78 6.45
CA LYS A 124 7.96 27.56 5.39
C LYS A 124 7.06 27.95 4.21
N THR A 125 5.76 27.75 4.31
CA THR A 125 4.81 28.00 3.21
C THR A 125 4.31 29.46 3.10
N GLN A 126 4.90 30.40 3.85
CA GLN A 126 4.56 31.82 3.72
C GLN A 126 5.71 32.65 3.13
N SER A 127 6.18 32.31 1.93
CA SER A 127 6.97 33.21 1.12
C SER A 127 6.93 32.86 -0.36
N LEU A 128 5.82 33.11 -1.01
CA LEU A 128 5.75 33.43 -2.45
C LEU A 128 4.67 34.49 -2.67
#